data_2169d4aa8c24e5788ae6d5c872581faf
#
_entry.id   2169d4aa8c24e5788ae6d5c872581faf
#
_cell.length_a   1.000
_cell.length_b   1.000
_cell.length_c   1.000
_cell.angle_alpha   90.00
_cell.angle_beta   90.00
_cell.angle_gamma   90.00
#
_symmetry.space_group_name_H-M   'P 1'
#
loop_
_entity.id
_entity.type
_entity.pdbx_description
1 polymer ?
#
loop_
_entity_poly.entity_id
_entity_poly.type
_entity_poly.pdbx_seq_one_letter_code
_entity_poly.pdbx_strand_id
1 'polypeptide(L)'
;MLEIGVQSRNIVEDPCPEKGFRMLKDAGFSCTDFSLNSYLTNKDLYEGKVNAFFSQSIQELEQFFSAHKEGAKKAGIRINQMHMPYPVYIPNGRKEINDFLQKEMAVKSMHICHFLECKNIVVHGFKLARFLGSEEAEWDYTEHFLDTIAPLAKEMGITICIENLYGGIGGHLVEGLCCDARKAAARIDRMNERYQAEVLGFCFDTGHANLVGLDFEDFLTTLGSRLKVLH
;
A
#
# COMPACT_ATOMS: atom_id res chain seq x y z
N MET A 1 -8.43 -13.12 17.69
CA MET A 1 -7.18 -12.64 18.30
C MET A 1 -6.48 -11.80 17.24
N LEU A 2 -6.05 -10.59 17.58
CA LEU A 2 -5.26 -9.77 16.64
C LEU A 2 -3.93 -10.46 16.38
N GLU A 3 -3.51 -10.51 15.12
CA GLU A 3 -2.18 -10.97 14.75
C GLU A 3 -1.20 -9.80 14.82
N ILE A 4 -0.02 -10.08 15.33
CA ILE A 4 1.04 -9.08 15.46
C ILE A 4 2.07 -9.39 14.39
N GLY A 5 2.29 -8.44 13.52
CA GLY A 5 3.26 -8.49 12.43
C GLY A 5 4.28 -7.35 12.54
N VAL A 6 5.24 -7.40 11.65
CA VAL A 6 6.24 -6.35 11.46
C VAL A 6 6.57 -6.21 9.99
N GLN A 7 7.01 -5.04 9.56
CA GLN A 7 7.41 -4.82 8.18
C GLN A 7 8.66 -5.62 7.82
N SER A 8 8.65 -6.25 6.65
CA SER A 8 9.72 -7.13 6.16
C SER A 8 11.00 -6.41 5.73
N ARG A 9 10.93 -5.10 5.52
CA ARG A 9 12.05 -4.30 4.98
C ARG A 9 13.31 -4.43 5.85
N ASN A 10 14.46 -4.68 5.22
CA ASN A 10 15.76 -4.90 5.85
C ASN A 10 15.85 -6.15 6.75
N ILE A 11 14.85 -7.03 6.71
CA ILE A 11 14.84 -8.30 7.45
C ILE A 11 14.72 -9.46 6.46
N VAL A 12 13.78 -9.36 5.53
CA VAL A 12 13.61 -10.38 4.48
C VAL A 12 14.36 -9.88 3.23
N GLU A 13 15.49 -10.48 2.97
CA GLU A 13 16.39 -10.07 1.88
C GLU A 13 16.43 -11.12 0.75
N ASP A 14 16.51 -10.67 -0.50
CA ASP A 14 16.40 -11.48 -1.70
C ASP A 14 17.36 -12.70 -1.79
N PRO A 15 18.63 -12.61 -1.41
CA PRO A 15 19.50 -13.79 -1.54
C PRO A 15 19.04 -14.98 -0.70
N CYS A 16 18.31 -14.73 0.40
CA CYS A 16 17.83 -15.78 1.29
C CYS A 16 16.60 -15.35 2.09
N PRO A 17 15.43 -15.16 1.45
CA PRO A 17 14.21 -14.67 2.12
C PRO A 17 13.74 -15.60 3.24
N GLU A 18 13.95 -16.92 3.14
CA GLU A 18 13.63 -17.89 4.19
C GLU A 18 14.29 -17.53 5.52
N LYS A 19 15.56 -17.08 5.49
CA LYS A 19 16.27 -16.66 6.70
C LYS A 19 15.57 -15.49 7.40
N GLY A 20 15.17 -14.48 6.64
CA GLY A 20 14.45 -13.32 7.16
C GLY A 20 13.12 -13.71 7.78
N PHE A 21 12.30 -14.52 7.09
CA PHE A 21 11.04 -15.02 7.64
C PHE A 21 11.24 -15.86 8.90
N ARG A 22 12.28 -16.66 8.97
CA ARG A 22 12.63 -17.43 10.18
C ARG A 22 12.99 -16.51 11.34
N MET A 23 13.76 -15.44 11.09
CA MET A 23 14.07 -14.42 12.12
C MET A 23 12.78 -13.76 12.66
N LEU A 24 11.82 -13.47 11.81
CA LEU A 24 10.52 -12.95 12.25
C LEU A 24 9.79 -13.95 13.14
N LYS A 25 9.79 -15.22 12.76
CA LYS A 25 9.18 -16.31 13.55
C LYS A 25 9.83 -16.48 14.92
N ASP A 26 11.15 -16.49 14.95
CA ASP A 26 11.94 -16.63 16.18
C ASP A 26 11.74 -15.44 17.13
N ALA A 27 11.48 -14.25 16.58
CA ALA A 27 11.10 -13.05 17.33
C ALA A 27 9.63 -13.06 17.83
N GLY A 28 8.86 -14.10 17.50
CA GLY A 28 7.48 -14.28 18.00
C GLY A 28 6.38 -13.72 17.10
N PHE A 29 6.71 -13.21 15.92
CA PHE A 29 5.71 -12.74 14.96
C PHE A 29 4.99 -13.90 14.27
N SER A 30 3.73 -13.69 13.91
CA SER A 30 2.92 -14.66 13.16
C SER A 30 2.68 -14.24 11.71
N CYS A 31 2.86 -12.95 11.44
CA CYS A 31 2.66 -12.38 10.11
C CYS A 31 3.62 -11.22 9.85
N THR A 32 3.61 -10.73 8.61
CA THR A 32 4.42 -9.59 8.18
C THR A 32 3.65 -8.68 7.24
N ASP A 33 3.99 -7.39 7.26
CA ASP A 33 3.76 -6.44 6.19
C ASP A 33 4.92 -6.55 5.19
N PHE A 34 4.62 -7.00 3.97
CA PHE A 34 5.63 -7.21 2.94
C PHE A 34 5.78 -5.95 2.08
N SER A 35 6.90 -5.24 2.24
CA SER A 35 7.13 -3.98 1.54
C SER A 35 7.76 -4.18 0.16
N LEU A 36 7.04 -3.78 -0.89
CA LEU A 36 7.58 -3.72 -2.25
C LEU A 36 8.44 -2.48 -2.52
N ASN A 37 8.53 -1.57 -1.58
CA ASN A 37 9.31 -0.33 -1.72
C ASN A 37 10.81 -0.57 -1.93
N SER A 38 11.32 -1.71 -1.49
CA SER A 38 12.72 -2.09 -1.68
C SER A 38 13.10 -2.27 -3.16
N TYR A 39 12.12 -2.52 -4.02
CA TYR A 39 12.29 -2.78 -5.45
C TYR A 39 12.09 -1.54 -6.33
N LEU A 40 11.70 -0.42 -5.73
CA LEU A 40 11.48 0.84 -6.43
C LEU A 40 12.20 1.97 -5.71
N THR A 41 13.32 2.45 -6.25
CA THR A 41 14.07 3.54 -5.62
C THR A 41 13.50 4.91 -5.98
N ASN A 42 13.25 5.75 -4.99
CA ASN A 42 12.81 7.12 -5.22
C ASN A 42 13.80 7.89 -6.10
N LYS A 43 15.10 7.61 -5.97
CA LYS A 43 16.13 8.27 -6.79
C LYS A 43 15.86 8.10 -8.29
N ASP A 44 15.62 6.89 -8.75
CA ASP A 44 15.36 6.62 -10.17
C ASP A 44 14.08 7.34 -10.63
N LEU A 45 13.04 7.37 -9.80
CA LEU A 45 11.79 8.05 -10.12
C LEU A 45 11.98 9.55 -10.31
N TYR A 46 12.67 10.21 -9.39
CA TYR A 46 12.92 11.65 -9.49
C TYR A 46 13.92 12.01 -10.61
N GLU A 47 14.81 11.09 -10.96
CA GLU A 47 15.66 11.21 -12.14
C GLU A 47 14.91 10.90 -13.45
N GLY A 48 13.65 10.51 -13.36
CA GLY A 48 12.79 10.20 -14.50
C GLY A 48 13.19 8.92 -15.24
N LYS A 49 13.71 7.95 -14.53
CA LYS A 49 14.03 6.62 -15.07
C LYS A 49 12.90 5.64 -14.79
N VAL A 50 12.57 4.84 -15.79
CA VAL A 50 11.68 3.71 -15.60
C VAL A 50 12.40 2.63 -14.78
N ASN A 51 11.75 2.11 -13.77
CA ASN A 51 12.32 1.10 -12.91
C ASN A 51 12.44 -0.25 -13.63
N ALA A 52 13.67 -0.79 -13.70
CA ALA A 52 13.95 -2.04 -14.43
C ALA A 52 13.26 -3.26 -13.78
N PHE A 53 13.14 -3.29 -12.45
CA PHE A 53 12.51 -4.42 -11.75
C PHE A 53 11.04 -4.58 -12.16
N PHE A 54 10.25 -3.51 -12.05
CA PHE A 54 8.84 -3.53 -12.45
C PHE A 54 8.62 -3.48 -13.97
N SER A 55 9.67 -3.37 -14.79
CA SER A 55 9.59 -3.53 -16.25
C SER A 55 9.55 -5.00 -16.69
N GLN A 56 9.91 -5.93 -15.82
CA GLN A 56 9.82 -7.38 -16.07
C GLN A 56 8.37 -7.81 -16.30
N SER A 57 8.19 -8.96 -16.97
CA SER A 57 6.87 -9.59 -17.10
C SER A 57 6.33 -10.07 -15.76
N ILE A 58 5.02 -10.25 -15.66
CA ILE A 58 4.37 -10.80 -14.46
C ILE A 58 4.96 -12.18 -14.11
N GLN A 59 5.20 -13.03 -15.12
CA GLN A 59 5.76 -14.37 -14.91
C GLN A 59 7.18 -14.32 -14.33
N GLU A 60 8.03 -13.40 -14.79
CA GLU A 60 9.37 -13.22 -14.24
C GLU A 60 9.33 -12.73 -12.80
N LEU A 61 8.42 -11.81 -12.47
CA LEU A 61 8.22 -11.34 -11.11
C LEU A 61 7.70 -12.45 -10.18
N GLU A 62 6.73 -13.25 -10.61
CA GLU A 62 6.25 -14.40 -9.85
C GLU A 62 7.38 -15.44 -9.62
N GLN A 63 8.19 -15.70 -10.64
CA GLN A 63 9.36 -16.56 -10.49
C GLN A 63 10.37 -16.00 -9.49
N PHE A 64 10.62 -14.69 -9.51
CA PHE A 64 11.48 -14.01 -8.53
C PHE A 64 10.92 -14.17 -7.11
N PHE A 65 9.62 -13.93 -6.91
CA PHE A 65 8.99 -14.03 -5.60
C PHE A 65 8.69 -15.45 -5.13
N SER A 66 8.95 -16.47 -5.94
CA SER A 66 8.72 -17.87 -5.54
C SER A 66 9.52 -18.27 -4.29
N ALA A 67 10.77 -17.81 -4.19
CA ALA A 67 11.59 -18.04 -3.01
C ALA A 67 11.03 -17.37 -1.74
N HIS A 68 10.41 -16.20 -1.88
CA HIS A 68 9.73 -15.50 -0.77
C HIS A 68 8.50 -16.27 -0.32
N LYS A 69 7.66 -16.70 -1.26
CA LYS A 69 6.47 -17.50 -0.98
C LYS A 69 6.81 -18.78 -0.21
N GLU A 70 7.78 -19.55 -0.74
CA GLU A 70 8.23 -20.77 -0.10
C GLU A 70 8.92 -20.52 1.25
N GLY A 71 9.72 -19.46 1.35
CA GLY A 71 10.38 -19.08 2.59
C GLY A 71 9.40 -18.70 3.70
N ALA A 72 8.39 -17.91 3.39
CA ALA A 72 7.32 -17.54 4.31
C ALA A 72 6.56 -18.78 4.79
N LYS A 73 6.17 -19.66 3.86
CA LYS A 73 5.48 -20.91 4.14
C LYS A 73 6.28 -21.83 5.05
N LYS A 74 7.57 -22.06 4.76
CA LYS A 74 8.46 -22.89 5.58
C LYS A 74 8.68 -22.34 6.98
N ALA A 75 8.76 -21.02 7.11
CA ALA A 75 8.91 -20.36 8.41
C ALA A 75 7.59 -20.30 9.21
N GLY A 76 6.43 -20.56 8.57
CA GLY A 76 5.12 -20.41 9.18
C GLY A 76 4.79 -18.95 9.49
N ILE A 77 5.22 -18.05 8.61
CA ILE A 77 4.89 -16.62 8.61
C ILE A 77 3.89 -16.35 7.50
N ARG A 78 2.78 -15.68 7.82
CA ARG A 78 1.81 -15.25 6.82
C ARG A 78 2.14 -13.83 6.34
N ILE A 79 2.09 -13.61 5.04
CA ILE A 79 2.10 -12.24 4.49
C ILE A 79 0.67 -11.71 4.63
N ASN A 80 0.41 -10.94 5.69
CA ASN A 80 -0.92 -10.47 6.06
C ASN A 80 -1.34 -9.24 5.27
N GLN A 81 -0.39 -8.36 5.01
CA GLN A 81 -0.54 -7.19 4.18
C GLN A 81 0.72 -6.98 3.36
N MET A 82 0.57 -6.28 2.27
CA MET A 82 1.66 -5.89 1.38
C MET A 82 1.61 -4.39 1.18
N HIS A 83 2.76 -3.74 1.18
CA HIS A 83 2.84 -2.32 0.88
C HIS A 83 3.24 -2.10 -0.58
N MET A 84 2.35 -1.48 -1.36
CA MET A 84 2.65 -1.07 -2.74
C MET A 84 3.78 -0.02 -2.74
N PRO A 85 4.68 -0.03 -3.72
CA PRO A 85 5.68 1.03 -3.83
C PRO A 85 5.03 2.42 -3.96
N TYR A 86 5.63 3.40 -3.31
CA TYR A 86 5.20 4.79 -3.38
C TYR A 86 6.39 5.72 -3.67
N PRO A 87 6.15 6.87 -4.31
CA PRO A 87 4.84 7.42 -4.69
C PRO A 87 4.23 6.71 -5.91
N VAL A 88 2.90 6.68 -5.99
CA VAL A 88 2.16 6.23 -7.17
C VAL A 88 1.97 7.35 -8.21
N TYR A 89 2.38 8.57 -7.84
CA TYR A 89 2.33 9.75 -8.68
C TYR A 89 3.39 10.77 -8.25
N ILE A 90 4.09 11.37 -9.22
CA ILE A 90 5.06 12.43 -9.02
C ILE A 90 4.47 13.74 -9.57
N PRO A 91 4.16 14.72 -8.70
CA PRO A 91 3.70 16.04 -9.15
C PRO A 91 4.73 16.68 -10.09
N ASN A 92 4.26 17.19 -11.24
CA ASN A 92 5.13 17.75 -12.29
C ASN A 92 6.16 16.75 -12.87
N GLY A 93 6.02 15.46 -12.57
CA GLY A 93 6.81 14.40 -13.17
C GLY A 93 6.48 14.20 -14.65
N ARG A 94 7.40 13.53 -15.38
CA ARG A 94 7.13 13.17 -16.78
C ARG A 94 5.96 12.21 -16.86
N LYS A 95 5.13 12.39 -17.89
CA LYS A 95 3.93 11.58 -18.11
C LYS A 95 4.26 10.08 -18.16
N GLU A 96 5.35 9.71 -18.84
CA GLU A 96 5.77 8.31 -18.97
C GLU A 96 6.06 7.66 -17.61
N ILE A 97 6.62 8.41 -16.66
CA ILE A 97 6.90 7.90 -15.32
C ILE A 97 5.60 7.71 -14.54
N ASN A 98 4.69 8.68 -14.61
CA ASN A 98 3.40 8.55 -13.94
C ASN A 98 2.53 7.45 -14.57
N ASP A 99 2.53 7.31 -15.89
CA ASP A 99 1.87 6.18 -16.58
C ASP A 99 2.47 4.83 -16.13
N PHE A 100 3.80 4.73 -16.04
CA PHE A 100 4.47 3.53 -15.55
C PHE A 100 4.07 3.19 -14.11
N LEU A 101 4.07 4.17 -13.20
CA LEU A 101 3.69 3.95 -11.80
C LEU A 101 2.25 3.43 -11.67
N GLN A 102 1.33 4.01 -12.41
CA GLN A 102 -0.10 3.72 -12.26
C GLN A 102 -0.56 2.48 -13.05
N LYS A 103 0.02 2.23 -14.23
CA LYS A 103 -0.46 1.19 -15.16
C LYS A 103 0.43 -0.06 -15.19
N GLU A 104 1.73 0.09 -14.87
CA GLU A 104 2.67 -1.03 -14.88
C GLU A 104 2.98 -1.49 -13.46
N MET A 105 3.62 -0.63 -12.66
CA MET A 105 4.06 -0.95 -11.32
C MET A 105 2.88 -1.34 -10.41
N ALA A 106 1.79 -0.56 -10.41
CA ALA A 106 0.64 -0.84 -9.58
C ALA A 106 -0.06 -2.15 -9.97
N VAL A 107 -0.28 -2.38 -11.26
CA VAL A 107 -0.87 -3.64 -11.77
C VAL A 107 0.00 -4.84 -11.40
N LYS A 108 1.31 -4.74 -11.60
CA LYS A 108 2.25 -5.83 -11.24
C LYS A 108 2.31 -6.06 -9.74
N SER A 109 2.19 -5.01 -8.93
CA SER A 109 2.07 -5.15 -7.47
C SER A 109 0.82 -5.94 -7.05
N MET A 110 -0.31 -5.78 -7.76
CA MET A 110 -1.52 -6.58 -7.53
C MET A 110 -1.26 -8.07 -7.84
N HIS A 111 -0.59 -8.38 -8.96
CA HIS A 111 -0.24 -9.76 -9.31
C HIS A 111 0.72 -10.38 -8.29
N ILE A 112 1.73 -9.65 -7.84
CA ILE A 112 2.66 -10.11 -6.80
C ILE A 112 1.88 -10.39 -5.49
N CYS A 113 0.98 -9.49 -5.10
CA CYS A 113 0.13 -9.65 -3.93
C CYS A 113 -0.71 -10.93 -4.01
N HIS A 114 -1.35 -11.17 -5.14
CA HIS A 114 -2.11 -12.40 -5.39
C HIS A 114 -1.22 -13.64 -5.36
N PHE A 115 -0.08 -13.61 -6.04
CA PHE A 115 0.88 -14.72 -6.08
C PHE A 115 1.38 -15.09 -4.69
N LEU A 116 1.65 -14.11 -3.83
CA LEU A 116 2.08 -14.31 -2.44
C LEU A 116 0.92 -14.65 -1.48
N GLU A 117 -0.28 -14.87 -1.98
CA GLU A 117 -1.48 -15.23 -1.21
C GLU A 117 -1.87 -14.17 -0.17
N CYS A 118 -1.43 -12.93 -0.37
CA CYS A 118 -1.78 -11.80 0.46
C CYS A 118 -3.16 -11.24 0.08
N LYS A 119 -3.96 -10.86 1.08
CA LYS A 119 -5.33 -10.38 0.85
C LYS A 119 -5.48 -8.87 0.94
N ASN A 120 -4.49 -8.18 1.46
CA ASN A 120 -4.54 -6.73 1.69
C ASN A 120 -3.31 -6.07 1.07
N ILE A 121 -3.53 -5.06 0.23
CA ILE A 121 -2.45 -4.25 -0.32
C ILE A 121 -2.62 -2.80 0.09
N VAL A 122 -1.66 -2.27 0.85
CA VAL A 122 -1.65 -0.88 1.32
C VAL A 122 -1.20 0.03 0.19
N VAL A 123 -1.94 1.10 0.00
CA VAL A 123 -1.72 2.08 -1.07
C VAL A 123 -1.74 3.49 -0.51
N HIS A 124 -0.69 4.25 -0.78
CA HIS A 124 -0.70 5.69 -0.57
C HIS A 124 -1.51 6.39 -1.66
N GLY A 125 -2.41 7.27 -1.25
CA GLY A 125 -3.10 8.14 -2.20
C GLY A 125 -2.17 9.19 -2.82
N PHE A 126 -2.68 9.95 -3.76
CA PHE A 126 -1.94 11.00 -4.42
C PHE A 126 -1.63 12.14 -3.45
N LYS A 127 -0.41 12.66 -3.58
CA LYS A 127 0.03 13.83 -2.84
C LYS A 127 0.39 14.93 -3.85
N LEU A 128 -0.41 15.96 -3.88
CA LEU A 128 -0.19 17.15 -4.69
C LEU A 128 0.57 18.21 -3.89
N ALA A 129 1.08 19.24 -4.58
CA ALA A 129 1.58 20.42 -3.88
C ALA A 129 0.42 21.06 -3.11
N ARG A 130 0.51 21.08 -1.77
CA ARG A 130 -0.63 21.45 -0.93
C ARG A 130 -0.87 22.94 -0.93
N PHE A 131 -2.07 23.28 -1.32
CA PHE A 131 -2.75 24.52 -0.98
C PHE A 131 -3.97 24.18 -0.12
N LEU A 132 -4.54 25.17 0.58
CA LEU A 132 -5.86 25.03 1.19
C LEU A 132 -6.87 24.54 0.14
N GLY A 133 -7.57 23.42 0.43
CA GLY A 133 -8.56 22.84 -0.48
C GLY A 133 -8.01 21.82 -1.51
N SER A 134 -6.74 21.46 -1.45
CA SER A 134 -6.19 20.45 -2.38
C SER A 134 -6.65 19.01 -2.08
N GLU A 135 -7.22 18.75 -0.90
CA GLU A 135 -7.65 17.40 -0.48
C GLU A 135 -8.64 16.77 -1.45
N GLU A 136 -9.64 17.50 -1.92
CA GLU A 136 -10.62 16.98 -2.89
C GLU A 136 -9.96 16.62 -4.22
N ALA A 137 -9.05 17.46 -4.71
CA ALA A 137 -8.29 17.15 -5.92
C ALA A 137 -7.37 15.91 -5.73
N GLU A 138 -6.73 15.78 -4.57
CA GLU A 138 -5.93 14.59 -4.23
C GLU A 138 -6.80 13.32 -4.23
N TRP A 139 -8.04 13.42 -3.70
CA TRP A 139 -8.99 12.33 -3.76
C TRP A 139 -9.45 11.99 -5.18
N ASP A 140 -9.76 12.98 -6.01
CA ASP A 140 -10.20 12.76 -7.39
C ASP A 140 -9.13 12.01 -8.20
N TYR A 141 -7.87 12.42 -8.07
CA TYR A 141 -6.74 11.71 -8.68
C TYR A 141 -6.56 10.31 -8.10
N THR A 142 -6.70 10.16 -6.79
CA THR A 142 -6.58 8.87 -6.12
C THR A 142 -7.69 7.92 -6.57
N GLU A 143 -8.95 8.34 -6.63
CA GLU A 143 -10.06 7.51 -7.12
C GLU A 143 -9.85 7.09 -8.57
N HIS A 144 -9.41 8.01 -9.43
CA HIS A 144 -9.11 7.68 -10.82
C HIS A 144 -8.00 6.61 -10.95
N PHE A 145 -6.99 6.71 -10.11
CA PHE A 145 -5.95 5.68 -10.02
C PHE A 145 -6.51 4.36 -9.48
N LEU A 146 -7.28 4.39 -8.41
CA LEU A 146 -7.88 3.18 -7.83
C LEU A 146 -8.78 2.46 -8.84
N ASP A 147 -9.49 3.18 -9.72
CA ASP A 147 -10.29 2.60 -10.80
C ASP A 147 -9.44 1.77 -11.80
N THR A 148 -8.13 1.96 -11.85
CA THR A 148 -7.25 1.13 -12.69
C THR A 148 -6.95 -0.24 -12.08
N ILE A 149 -6.94 -0.37 -10.76
CA ILE A 149 -6.59 -1.60 -10.04
C ILE A 149 -7.77 -2.27 -9.32
N ALA A 150 -8.89 -1.58 -9.12
CA ALA A 150 -10.08 -2.13 -8.47
C ALA A 150 -10.69 -3.34 -9.21
N PRO A 151 -10.73 -3.40 -10.56
CA PRO A 151 -11.16 -4.61 -11.27
C PRO A 151 -10.30 -5.83 -10.94
N LEU A 152 -8.97 -5.65 -10.86
CA LEU A 152 -8.04 -6.71 -10.46
C LEU A 152 -8.24 -7.11 -9.00
N ALA A 153 -8.47 -6.14 -8.11
CA ALA A 153 -8.76 -6.41 -6.71
C ALA A 153 -9.99 -7.32 -6.57
N LYS A 154 -11.06 -7.01 -7.30
CA LYS A 154 -12.27 -7.84 -7.35
C LYS A 154 -12.00 -9.24 -7.87
N GLU A 155 -11.30 -9.37 -9.00
CA GLU A 155 -10.98 -10.65 -9.64
C GLU A 155 -10.10 -11.53 -8.75
N MET A 156 -9.09 -10.94 -8.13
CA MET A 156 -8.10 -11.64 -7.31
C MET A 156 -8.52 -11.83 -5.85
N GLY A 157 -9.64 -11.24 -5.42
CA GLY A 157 -10.10 -11.26 -4.04
C GLY A 157 -9.12 -10.58 -3.08
N ILE A 158 -8.59 -9.42 -3.49
CA ILE A 158 -7.68 -8.56 -2.73
C ILE A 158 -8.43 -7.31 -2.32
N THR A 159 -8.20 -6.82 -1.09
CA THR A 159 -8.67 -5.51 -0.64
C THR A 159 -7.53 -4.50 -0.75
N ILE A 160 -7.73 -3.44 -1.49
CA ILE A 160 -6.85 -2.28 -1.53
C ILE A 160 -7.10 -1.49 -0.25
N CYS A 161 -6.07 -1.26 0.55
CA CYS A 161 -6.20 -0.53 1.82
C CYS A 161 -5.57 0.86 1.65
N ILE A 162 -6.42 1.89 1.53
CA ILE A 162 -5.95 3.27 1.50
C ILE A 162 -5.50 3.70 2.90
N GLU A 163 -4.41 4.48 2.98
CA GLU A 163 -3.77 4.82 4.25
C GLU A 163 -3.92 6.30 4.60
N ASN A 164 -4.10 6.61 5.90
CA ASN A 164 -4.05 7.99 6.38
C ASN A 164 -2.62 8.52 6.31
N LEU A 165 -2.44 9.66 5.66
CA LEU A 165 -1.13 10.25 5.40
C LEU A 165 -0.98 11.59 6.13
N TYR A 166 0.26 12.01 6.34
CA TYR A 166 0.57 13.37 6.77
C TYR A 166 1.24 14.18 5.66
N GLY A 167 1.16 15.49 5.78
CA GLY A 167 1.83 16.44 4.91
C GLY A 167 2.72 17.40 5.69
N GLY A 168 3.40 18.31 4.96
CA GLY A 168 4.18 19.38 5.55
C GLY A 168 3.90 20.70 4.84
N ILE A 169 3.62 21.75 5.61
CA ILE A 169 3.42 23.12 5.10
C ILE A 169 4.22 24.08 6.01
N GLY A 170 5.15 24.82 5.42
CA GLY A 170 5.90 25.83 6.16
C GLY A 170 6.68 25.28 7.37
N GLY A 171 7.15 24.04 7.31
CA GLY A 171 7.85 23.36 8.41
C GLY A 171 6.93 22.72 9.46
N HIS A 172 5.62 22.82 9.31
CA HIS A 172 4.63 22.20 10.20
C HIS A 172 4.09 20.90 9.58
N LEU A 173 3.85 19.90 10.43
CA LEU A 173 3.11 18.70 10.04
C LEU A 173 1.61 19.03 10.02
N VAL A 174 0.95 18.54 8.98
CA VAL A 174 -0.48 18.75 8.76
C VAL A 174 -1.13 17.45 8.32
N GLU A 175 -2.43 17.33 8.53
CA GLU A 175 -3.22 16.23 8.03
C GLU A 175 -3.02 16.05 6.52
N GLY A 176 -2.80 14.80 6.11
CA GLY A 176 -2.71 14.40 4.72
C GLY A 176 -4.03 13.88 4.18
N LEU A 177 -3.96 13.21 3.05
CA LEU A 177 -5.09 12.46 2.51
C LEU A 177 -5.54 11.39 3.51
N CYS A 178 -6.83 11.12 3.58
CA CYS A 178 -7.44 10.12 4.45
C CYS A 178 -7.36 10.41 5.96
N CYS A 179 -7.11 11.63 6.38
CA CYS A 179 -7.14 12.02 7.80
C CYS A 179 -8.54 12.40 8.31
N ASP A 180 -9.55 12.49 7.46
CA ASP A 180 -10.96 12.59 7.84
C ASP A 180 -11.61 11.20 7.69
N ALA A 181 -11.88 10.55 8.82
CA ALA A 181 -12.43 9.19 8.85
C ALA A 181 -13.81 9.09 8.17
N ARG A 182 -14.68 10.13 8.28
CA ARG A 182 -16.01 10.12 7.69
C ARG A 182 -15.94 10.23 6.18
N LYS A 183 -15.07 11.11 5.67
CA LYS A 183 -14.83 11.23 4.23
C LYS A 183 -14.23 9.94 3.66
N ALA A 184 -13.22 9.38 4.34
CA ALA A 184 -12.60 8.13 3.94
C ALA A 184 -13.62 6.98 3.90
N ALA A 185 -14.43 6.81 4.96
CA ALA A 185 -15.49 5.81 5.01
C ALA A 185 -16.49 5.94 3.87
N ALA A 186 -16.98 7.17 3.60
CA ALA A 186 -17.94 7.42 2.52
C ALA A 186 -17.35 7.09 1.13
N ARG A 187 -16.06 7.37 0.90
CA ARG A 187 -15.40 7.05 -0.36
C ARG A 187 -15.16 5.55 -0.54
N ILE A 188 -14.80 4.85 0.55
CA ILE A 188 -14.69 3.38 0.55
C ILE A 188 -16.03 2.75 0.20
N ASP A 189 -17.12 3.18 0.86
CA ASP A 189 -18.45 2.63 0.59
C ASP A 189 -18.86 2.84 -0.87
N ARG A 190 -18.68 4.06 -1.39
CA ARG A 190 -19.00 4.39 -2.79
C ARG A 190 -18.22 3.54 -3.79
N MET A 191 -16.92 3.30 -3.54
CA MET A 191 -16.11 2.41 -4.38
C MET A 191 -16.61 0.97 -4.32
N ASN A 192 -16.84 0.45 -3.13
CA ASN A 192 -17.30 -0.92 -2.94
C ASN A 192 -18.70 -1.15 -3.54
N GLU A 193 -19.60 -0.16 -3.45
CA GLU A 193 -20.90 -0.17 -4.12
C GLU A 193 -20.75 -0.15 -5.65
N ARG A 194 -19.89 0.72 -6.20
CA ARG A 194 -19.60 0.80 -7.64
C ARG A 194 -19.13 -0.53 -8.21
N TYR A 195 -18.24 -1.21 -7.52
CA TYR A 195 -17.69 -2.49 -7.95
C TYR A 195 -18.51 -3.71 -7.50
N GLN A 196 -19.54 -3.52 -6.67
CA GLN A 196 -20.33 -4.60 -6.07
C GLN A 196 -19.44 -5.68 -5.41
N ALA A 197 -18.39 -5.23 -4.73
CA ALA A 197 -17.40 -6.06 -4.05
C ALA A 197 -16.61 -5.23 -3.04
N GLU A 198 -16.04 -5.86 -2.03
CA GLU A 198 -15.15 -5.21 -1.07
C GLU A 198 -13.74 -5.04 -1.68
N VAL A 199 -13.60 -4.09 -2.62
CA VAL A 199 -12.34 -3.81 -3.31
C VAL A 199 -11.48 -2.79 -2.58
N LEU A 200 -12.09 -1.94 -1.73
CA LEU A 200 -11.39 -0.89 -0.98
C LEU A 200 -11.67 -1.03 0.51
N GLY A 201 -10.65 -0.89 1.31
CA GLY A 201 -10.65 -0.84 2.76
C GLY A 201 -9.68 0.23 3.27
N PHE A 202 -9.38 0.19 4.55
CA PHE A 202 -8.53 1.17 5.20
C PHE A 202 -7.33 0.52 5.91
N CYS A 203 -6.17 1.15 5.77
CA CYS A 203 -5.00 0.95 6.61
C CYS A 203 -4.88 2.14 7.55
N PHE A 204 -4.98 1.91 8.86
CA PHE A 204 -4.78 2.98 9.83
C PHE A 204 -3.33 2.98 10.31
N ASP A 205 -2.55 3.97 9.86
CA ASP A 205 -1.20 4.21 10.35
C ASP A 205 -1.28 5.06 11.63
N THR A 206 -0.94 4.43 12.76
CA THR A 206 -0.98 5.04 14.09
C THR A 206 0.12 6.09 14.26
N GLY A 207 1.27 5.92 13.60
CA GLY A 207 2.36 6.89 13.60
C GLY A 207 1.97 8.17 12.86
N HIS A 208 1.41 8.05 11.65
CA HIS A 208 0.90 9.18 10.89
C HIS A 208 -0.22 9.92 11.63
N ALA A 209 -1.16 9.18 12.21
CA ALA A 209 -2.25 9.74 13.00
C ALA A 209 -1.73 10.53 14.21
N ASN A 210 -0.76 9.99 14.94
CA ASN A 210 -0.14 10.65 16.08
C ASN A 210 0.61 11.93 15.68
N LEU A 211 1.29 11.94 14.53
CA LEU A 211 2.02 13.10 14.03
C LEU A 211 1.14 14.33 13.77
N VAL A 212 -0.13 14.12 13.46
CA VAL A 212 -1.07 15.20 13.13
C VAL A 212 -2.21 15.33 14.15
N GLY A 213 -2.15 14.56 15.25
CA GLY A 213 -3.06 14.69 16.39
C GLY A 213 -4.48 14.16 16.15
N LEU A 214 -4.63 13.10 15.34
CA LEU A 214 -5.95 12.48 15.14
C LEU A 214 -6.44 11.79 16.42
N ASP A 215 -7.74 11.86 16.66
CA ASP A 215 -8.41 11.07 17.70
C ASP A 215 -8.57 9.62 17.23
N PHE A 216 -7.84 8.71 17.87
CA PHE A 216 -7.80 7.29 17.49
C PHE A 216 -9.16 6.61 17.71
N GLU A 217 -9.85 6.93 18.81
CA GLU A 217 -11.12 6.31 19.15
C GLU A 217 -12.22 6.71 18.14
N ASP A 218 -12.35 8.02 17.85
CA ASP A 218 -13.28 8.51 16.84
C ASP A 218 -12.97 7.93 15.48
N PHE A 219 -11.67 7.87 15.13
CA PHE A 219 -11.23 7.37 13.83
C PHE A 219 -11.56 5.88 13.64
N LEU A 220 -11.15 5.03 14.59
CA LEU A 220 -11.39 3.59 14.54
C LEU A 220 -12.88 3.24 14.60
N THR A 221 -13.64 3.96 15.42
CA THR A 221 -15.09 3.76 15.56
C THR A 221 -15.82 4.14 14.28
N THR A 222 -15.42 5.25 13.64
CA THR A 222 -16.02 5.72 12.37
C THR A 222 -15.73 4.75 11.23
N LEU A 223 -14.50 4.23 11.12
CA LEU A 223 -14.13 3.28 10.08
C LEU A 223 -14.85 1.93 10.25
N GLY A 224 -14.96 1.43 11.47
CA GLY A 224 -15.61 0.15 11.76
C GLY A 224 -15.03 -1.00 10.92
N SER A 225 -15.90 -1.73 10.23
CA SER A 225 -15.50 -2.90 9.40
C SER A 225 -14.66 -2.55 8.17
N ARG A 226 -14.56 -1.28 7.79
CA ARG A 226 -13.72 -0.80 6.68
C ARG A 226 -12.24 -0.85 7.04
N LEU A 227 -11.92 -0.83 8.34
CA LEU A 227 -10.56 -1.04 8.82
C LEU A 227 -10.13 -2.49 8.57
N LYS A 228 -9.06 -2.69 7.81
CA LYS A 228 -8.54 -4.01 7.44
C LYS A 228 -7.19 -4.31 8.08
N VAL A 229 -6.34 -3.31 8.12
CA VAL A 229 -4.97 -3.46 8.59
C VAL A 229 -4.51 -2.22 9.37
N LEU A 230 -3.48 -2.39 10.17
CA LEU A 230 -2.83 -1.34 10.96
C LEU A 230 -1.34 -1.26 10.58
N HIS A 231 -0.82 -0.01 10.63
CA HIS A 231 0.60 0.31 10.65
C HIS A 231 1.02 0.95 11.96
#